data_e9a246939207caf5b095121e7014a1df
#
_entry.id   e9a246939207caf5b095121e7014a1df
#
_cell.length_a   1.000
_cell.length_b   1.000
_cell.length_c   1.000
_cell.angle_alpha   90.00
_cell.angle_beta   90.00
_cell.angle_gamma   90.00
#
_symmetry.space_group_name_H-M   'P 1'
#
loop_
_entity.id
_entity.type
_entity.pdbx_description
1 polymer ?
#
loop_
_entity_poly.entity_id
_entity_poly.type
_entity_poly.pdbx_seq_one_letter_code
_entity_poly.pdbx_strand_id
1 'polypeptide(L)'
;MSSTVVVLDNGGGLIKAGFGGECDPAVILPNCLYRSPSSKKWLHPHPLPTTTTSTDSAAAEPDLTSAAVRCPLDRGYLINSDLQREIWSHLFSSILRINPTQSSLLVTEPLFTLPSIQRSLDELVFEDFNFRALANGLVSWAQCSLVVDCGFSFTHASPVFQNFTLNYGVKRIDLGGKALTNYLKELVSFRSVNVMEETFLIDDVKEKLCFVSLDVPRDLRLARESGKENLFRCTYVLPDGITYTKGFVKHPERMHNYLALKDGTCAFPPLPEETKGNMNRSEIAEMPQDRNGIDLSKNEFDLTKERFLVPEMIFQPANLGMNEAGLAECIVRAVNSCHPHLHHVLYESIILTGGSTLFPQFSERLEKELRPLVPDDYHVKITTQEDPILGGWRGGSLLASSPDFEAMCVTKSEYEELGSVRCRKRFFH
;
A
#
# COMPACT_ATOMS: atom_id res chain seq x y z
N MET A 1 -1.35 -6.25 36.95
CA MET A 1 -1.55 -5.20 35.95
C MET A 1 -1.34 -5.86 34.61
N SER A 2 -2.34 -5.84 33.72
CA SER A 2 -2.16 -6.37 32.36
C SER A 2 -1.04 -5.58 31.68
N SER A 3 -0.05 -6.29 31.11
CA SER A 3 1.01 -5.62 30.35
C SER A 3 0.40 -4.98 29.09
N THR A 4 0.82 -3.77 28.79
CA THR A 4 0.41 -3.10 27.54
C THR A 4 1.01 -3.88 26.36
N VAL A 5 0.16 -4.31 25.43
CA VAL A 5 0.62 -4.94 24.19
C VAL A 5 0.62 -3.89 23.08
N VAL A 6 1.78 -3.67 22.49
CA VAL A 6 1.96 -2.81 21.34
C VAL A 6 1.87 -3.66 20.09
N VAL A 7 1.05 -3.27 19.13
CA VAL A 7 0.91 -3.92 17.83
C VAL A 7 1.58 -3.05 16.77
N LEU A 8 2.51 -3.63 16.05
CA LEU A 8 3.33 -2.96 15.05
C LEU A 8 3.27 -3.71 13.71
N ASP A 9 2.63 -3.14 12.73
CA ASP A 9 2.75 -3.56 11.34
C ASP A 9 3.87 -2.74 10.68
N ASN A 10 5.05 -3.36 10.57
CA ASN A 10 6.26 -2.73 10.04
C ASN A 10 6.38 -2.92 8.53
N GLY A 11 5.47 -2.32 7.77
CA GLY A 11 5.44 -2.44 6.32
C GLY A 11 6.57 -1.69 5.61
N GLY A 12 6.85 -2.07 4.36
CA GLY A 12 7.91 -1.44 3.56
C GLY A 12 7.63 0.01 3.14
N GLY A 13 6.36 0.40 3.07
CA GLY A 13 5.94 1.78 2.78
C GLY A 13 5.45 2.52 4.01
N LEU A 14 4.59 1.88 4.79
CA LEU A 14 3.93 2.46 5.97
C LEU A 14 4.17 1.60 7.20
N ILE A 15 4.37 2.26 8.32
CA ILE A 15 4.26 1.68 9.66
C ILE A 15 2.87 2.00 10.21
N LYS A 16 2.17 0.99 10.76
CA LYS A 16 0.97 1.17 11.54
C LYS A 16 1.25 0.67 12.94
N ALA A 17 1.00 1.50 13.93
CA ALA A 17 1.29 1.18 15.31
C ALA A 17 0.18 1.64 16.25
N GLY A 18 -0.06 0.85 17.28
CA GLY A 18 -1.11 1.12 18.28
C GLY A 18 -1.14 0.03 19.35
N PHE A 19 -2.26 -0.12 20.01
CA PHE A 19 -2.40 -1.01 21.17
C PHE A 19 -3.33 -2.18 20.86
N GLY A 20 -3.01 -3.33 21.42
CA GLY A 20 -3.84 -4.54 21.27
C GLY A 20 -5.24 -4.32 21.84
N GLY A 21 -6.26 -4.77 21.08
CA GLY A 21 -7.68 -4.60 21.43
C GLY A 21 -8.33 -3.36 20.85
N GLU A 22 -7.58 -2.44 20.25
CA GLU A 22 -8.14 -1.30 19.54
C GLU A 22 -8.55 -1.68 18.11
N CYS A 23 -9.58 -0.99 17.59
CA CYS A 23 -10.10 -1.24 16.24
C CYS A 23 -9.18 -0.69 15.14
N ASP A 24 -8.50 0.42 15.42
CA ASP A 24 -7.63 1.13 14.49
C ASP A 24 -6.27 1.47 15.13
N PRO A 25 -5.19 1.58 14.33
CA PRO A 25 -3.90 1.96 14.84
C PRO A 25 -3.92 3.41 15.37
N ALA A 26 -3.23 3.64 16.47
CA ALA A 26 -3.06 4.98 17.02
C ALA A 26 -2.29 5.92 16.07
N VAL A 27 -1.43 5.34 15.21
CA VAL A 27 -0.60 6.11 14.27
C VAL A 27 -0.29 5.31 13.01
N ILE A 28 -0.29 6.02 11.87
CA ILE A 28 0.20 5.55 10.58
C ILE A 28 1.26 6.54 10.11
N LEU A 29 2.44 6.04 9.76
CA LEU A 29 3.52 6.90 9.26
C LEU A 29 4.35 6.20 8.16
N PRO A 30 4.94 6.95 7.22
CA PRO A 30 5.88 6.40 6.25
C PRO A 30 7.09 5.76 6.93
N ASN A 31 7.49 4.57 6.49
CA ASN A 31 8.66 3.87 7.04
C ASN A 31 9.95 4.35 6.37
N CYS A 32 10.31 5.59 6.65
CA CYS A 32 11.49 6.23 6.06
C CYS A 32 11.96 7.43 6.88
N LEU A 33 13.16 7.90 6.61
CA LEU A 33 13.57 9.27 6.90
C LEU A 33 13.64 10.06 5.61
N TYR A 34 13.35 11.34 5.69
CA TYR A 34 13.42 12.23 4.54
C TYR A 34 14.33 13.44 4.81
N ARG A 35 14.84 14.01 3.75
CA ARG A 35 15.65 15.22 3.80
C ARG A 35 15.25 16.16 2.68
N SER A 36 14.71 17.31 3.04
CA SER A 36 14.42 18.38 2.06
C SER A 36 15.72 18.91 1.43
N PRO A 37 15.69 19.35 0.17
CA PRO A 37 16.85 19.98 -0.50
C PRO A 37 17.43 21.17 0.28
N SER A 38 16.60 21.90 1.02
CA SER A 38 16.99 23.04 1.85
C SER A 38 17.59 22.63 3.19
N SER A 39 17.46 21.38 3.63
CA SER A 39 17.90 20.87 4.93
C SER A 39 19.07 19.92 4.80
N LYS A 40 20.05 20.02 5.72
CA LYS A 40 21.12 19.02 5.86
C LYS A 40 20.76 17.87 6.79
N LYS A 41 19.68 18.01 7.57
CA LYS A 41 19.26 17.02 8.58
C LYS A 41 18.23 16.07 8.00
N TRP A 42 18.32 14.81 8.39
CA TRP A 42 17.26 13.82 8.19
C TRP A 42 16.16 14.06 9.21
N LEU A 43 14.92 13.99 8.75
CA LEU A 43 13.71 14.25 9.53
C LEU A 43 12.80 13.02 9.52
N HIS A 44 12.06 12.85 10.60
CA HIS A 44 10.99 11.86 10.66
C HIS A 44 9.74 12.39 9.97
N PRO A 45 9.04 11.57 9.17
CA PRO A 45 7.77 11.96 8.56
C PRO A 45 6.71 12.16 9.64
N HIS A 46 5.77 13.05 9.36
CA HIS A 46 4.60 13.25 10.22
C HIS A 46 3.62 12.09 10.07
N PRO A 47 2.86 11.76 11.14
CA PRO A 47 1.76 10.82 11.04
C PRO A 47 0.76 11.23 9.97
N LEU A 48 0.27 10.25 9.22
CA LEU A 48 -0.83 10.46 8.29
C LEU A 48 -2.13 10.70 9.07
N PRO A 49 -3.07 11.50 8.55
CA PRO A 49 -4.36 11.72 9.21
C PRO A 49 -5.10 10.38 9.34
N THR A 50 -5.52 10.06 10.56
CA THR A 50 -6.39 8.94 10.87
C THR A 50 -7.79 9.45 11.18
N THR A 51 -8.82 8.62 10.97
CA THR A 51 -10.22 9.00 11.22
C THR A 51 -10.51 9.45 12.65
N THR A 52 -9.61 9.16 13.58
CA THR A 52 -9.74 9.48 15.02
C THR A 52 -9.03 10.77 15.46
N THR A 53 -8.17 11.35 14.63
CA THR A 53 -7.48 12.60 14.98
C THR A 53 -8.26 13.79 14.47
N SER A 54 -8.90 14.51 15.39
CA SER A 54 -9.55 15.78 15.13
C SER A 54 -8.57 16.83 14.58
N THR A 55 -9.07 17.61 13.66
CA THR A 55 -8.48 18.59 12.76
C THR A 55 -7.77 19.82 13.39
N ASP A 56 -7.20 19.76 14.58
CA ASP A 56 -6.71 20.94 15.29
C ASP A 56 -5.19 21.21 15.21
N SER A 57 -4.44 20.49 14.40
CA SER A 57 -3.06 20.88 14.11
C SER A 57 -2.85 21.04 12.60
N ALA A 58 -3.15 22.24 12.09
CA ALA A 58 -2.65 22.72 10.80
C ALA A 58 -1.13 22.97 10.87
N ALA A 59 -0.36 21.97 11.31
CA ALA A 59 1.06 21.93 11.02
C ALA A 59 1.15 21.67 9.51
N ALA A 60 1.70 22.61 8.77
CA ALA A 60 1.94 22.46 7.33
C ALA A 60 2.63 21.11 7.10
N GLU A 61 1.94 20.18 6.42
CA GLU A 61 2.55 18.90 6.05
C GLU A 61 3.85 19.22 5.31
N PRO A 62 4.96 18.59 5.69
CA PRO A 62 6.23 18.86 5.04
C PRO A 62 6.08 18.55 3.56
N ASP A 63 6.57 19.45 2.73
CA ASP A 63 6.72 19.22 1.30
C ASP A 63 7.73 18.08 1.11
N LEU A 64 7.23 16.89 0.82
CA LEU A 64 8.05 15.72 0.53
C LEU A 64 8.43 15.63 -0.96
N THR A 65 7.99 16.57 -1.77
CA THR A 65 8.41 16.67 -3.16
C THR A 65 9.89 17.05 -3.21
N SER A 66 10.63 16.41 -4.09
CA SER A 66 12.10 16.55 -4.20
C SER A 66 12.89 16.19 -2.93
N ALA A 67 12.28 15.51 -1.98
CA ALA A 67 12.97 15.07 -0.77
C ALA A 67 13.78 13.79 -1.03
N ALA A 68 15.04 13.79 -0.64
CA ALA A 68 15.82 12.55 -0.58
C ALA A 68 15.25 11.65 0.52
N VAL A 69 15.04 10.37 0.21
CA VAL A 69 14.39 9.38 1.09
C VAL A 69 15.35 8.24 1.42
N ARG A 70 15.35 7.79 2.67
CA ARG A 70 16.03 6.58 3.12
C ARG A 70 15.03 5.64 3.78
N CYS A 71 14.92 4.42 3.26
CA CYS A 71 14.05 3.39 3.80
C CYS A 71 14.88 2.28 4.45
N PRO A 72 14.46 1.76 5.62
CA PRO A 72 15.15 0.67 6.29
C PRO A 72 14.86 -0.69 5.65
N LEU A 73 13.75 -0.81 4.90
CA LEU A 73 13.35 -2.04 4.23
C LEU A 73 13.56 -1.95 2.72
N ASP A 74 14.00 -3.07 2.15
CA ASP A 74 13.96 -3.28 0.70
C ASP A 74 13.27 -4.62 0.39
N ARG A 75 12.39 -4.62 -0.59
CA ARG A 75 11.55 -5.78 -0.95
C ARG A 75 10.88 -6.44 0.27
N GLY A 76 10.46 -5.63 1.24
CA GLY A 76 9.82 -6.07 2.47
C GLY A 76 10.75 -6.62 3.55
N TYR A 77 12.05 -6.70 3.30
CA TYR A 77 13.04 -7.20 4.25
C TYR A 77 13.83 -6.07 4.90
N LEU A 78 14.11 -6.22 6.19
CA LEU A 78 14.93 -5.29 6.95
C LEU A 78 16.39 -5.38 6.49
N ILE A 79 16.90 -4.32 5.86
CA ILE A 79 18.28 -4.23 5.36
C ILE A 79 19.14 -3.23 6.13
N ASN A 80 18.52 -2.31 6.87
CA ASN A 80 19.21 -1.29 7.64
C ASN A 80 18.62 -1.18 9.05
N SER A 81 19.19 -1.95 9.99
CA SER A 81 18.71 -2.00 11.38
C SER A 81 18.93 -0.69 12.12
N ASP A 82 20.01 0.05 11.84
CA ASP A 82 20.29 1.34 12.47
C ASP A 82 19.25 2.38 12.13
N LEU A 83 18.87 2.44 10.85
CA LEU A 83 17.83 3.33 10.38
C LEU A 83 16.46 2.95 10.96
N GLN A 84 16.15 1.66 11.04
CA GLN A 84 14.90 1.18 11.67
C GLN A 84 14.87 1.51 13.16
N ARG A 85 16.02 1.37 13.85
CA ARG A 85 16.15 1.76 15.26
C ARG A 85 15.83 3.25 15.47
N GLU A 86 16.35 4.12 14.61
CA GLU A 86 16.08 5.56 14.67
C GLU A 86 14.59 5.86 14.50
N ILE A 87 13.94 5.27 13.49
CA ILE A 87 12.51 5.44 13.24
C ILE A 87 11.67 4.91 14.42
N TRP A 88 11.98 3.71 14.92
CA TRP A 88 11.26 3.11 16.06
C TRP A 88 11.49 3.87 17.36
N SER A 89 12.70 4.43 17.59
CA SER A 89 12.95 5.28 18.74
C SER A 89 12.03 6.49 18.77
N HIS A 90 11.87 7.14 17.62
CA HIS A 90 10.91 8.24 17.50
C HIS A 90 9.46 7.79 17.70
N LEU A 91 9.07 6.66 17.08
CA LEU A 91 7.73 6.09 17.23
C LEU A 91 7.39 5.78 18.68
N PHE A 92 8.24 5.03 19.39
CA PHE A 92 7.94 4.57 20.75
C PHE A 92 8.07 5.66 21.80
N SER A 93 9.09 6.53 21.70
CA SER A 93 9.34 7.57 22.70
C SER A 93 8.51 8.84 22.49
N SER A 94 8.40 9.33 21.26
CA SER A 94 7.80 10.64 20.97
C SER A 94 6.31 10.54 20.62
N ILE A 95 5.92 9.51 19.86
CA ILE A 95 4.54 9.37 19.37
C ILE A 95 3.71 8.53 20.34
N LEU A 96 4.05 7.23 20.52
CA LEU A 96 3.28 6.33 21.38
C LEU A 96 3.55 6.54 22.88
N ARG A 97 4.68 7.12 23.24
CA ARG A 97 5.11 7.43 24.62
C ARG A 97 5.03 6.22 25.54
N ILE A 98 5.48 5.08 25.05
CA ILE A 98 5.50 3.80 25.79
C ILE A 98 6.86 3.56 26.46
N ASN A 99 6.83 2.68 27.48
CA ASN A 99 8.04 2.11 28.06
C ASN A 99 8.20 0.66 27.55
N PRO A 100 9.14 0.39 26.63
CA PRO A 100 9.33 -0.95 26.06
C PRO A 100 9.58 -2.04 27.11
N THR A 101 10.32 -1.73 28.18
CA THR A 101 10.65 -2.72 29.23
C THR A 101 9.44 -3.25 29.98
N GLN A 102 8.33 -2.53 29.96
CA GLN A 102 7.06 -2.91 30.61
C GLN A 102 6.02 -3.41 29.61
N SER A 103 6.31 -3.34 28.33
CA SER A 103 5.39 -3.64 27.23
C SER A 103 5.78 -4.91 26.51
N SER A 104 4.79 -5.61 25.99
CA SER A 104 4.97 -6.69 25.02
C SER A 104 4.78 -6.13 23.61
N LEU A 105 5.54 -6.63 22.64
CA LEU A 105 5.45 -6.20 21.23
C LEU A 105 4.91 -7.35 20.38
N LEU A 106 3.90 -7.08 19.56
CA LEU A 106 3.50 -7.93 18.45
C LEU A 106 3.94 -7.25 17.16
N VAL A 107 4.80 -7.92 16.37
CA VAL A 107 5.27 -7.42 15.07
C VAL A 107 4.74 -8.32 13.97
N THR A 108 4.21 -7.70 12.87
CA THR A 108 3.96 -8.46 11.65
C THR A 108 5.25 -8.62 10.85
N GLU A 109 5.51 -9.82 10.39
CA GLU A 109 6.66 -10.14 9.52
C GLU A 109 6.20 -10.65 8.16
N PRO A 110 6.96 -10.36 7.10
CA PRO A 110 6.74 -10.99 5.80
C PRO A 110 6.93 -12.52 5.88
N LEU A 111 6.14 -13.25 5.09
CA LEU A 111 6.34 -14.69 4.91
C LEU A 111 7.73 -14.97 4.34
N PHE A 112 8.33 -16.09 4.80
CA PHE A 112 9.64 -16.55 4.33
C PHE A 112 10.81 -15.60 4.59
N THR A 113 10.72 -14.81 5.68
CA THR A 113 11.84 -13.96 6.10
C THR A 113 13.07 -14.81 6.42
N LEU A 114 14.22 -14.40 5.91
CA LEU A 114 15.48 -15.10 6.12
C LEU A 114 15.89 -15.11 7.59
N PRO A 115 16.48 -16.21 8.12
CA PRO A 115 16.88 -16.30 9.52
C PRO A 115 17.85 -15.20 9.99
N SER A 116 18.70 -14.68 9.11
CA SER A 116 19.57 -13.54 9.42
C SER A 116 18.79 -12.25 9.69
N ILE A 117 17.77 -11.99 8.88
CA ILE A 117 16.91 -10.79 9.01
C ILE A 117 16.03 -10.94 10.27
N GLN A 118 15.52 -12.15 10.53
CA GLN A 118 14.78 -12.45 11.73
C GLN A 118 15.62 -12.20 13.00
N ARG A 119 16.89 -12.60 12.96
CA ARG A 119 17.83 -12.32 14.07
C ARG A 119 18.02 -10.82 14.27
N SER A 120 18.23 -10.05 13.20
CA SER A 120 18.39 -8.60 13.32
C SER A 120 17.15 -7.92 13.90
N LEU A 121 15.95 -8.44 13.62
CA LEU A 121 14.72 -7.96 14.24
C LEU A 121 14.66 -8.29 15.73
N ASP A 122 15.04 -9.51 16.11
CA ASP A 122 15.09 -9.93 17.53
C ASP A 122 16.10 -9.10 18.33
N GLU A 123 17.28 -8.82 17.75
CA GLU A 123 18.29 -7.93 18.34
C GLU A 123 17.73 -6.52 18.57
N LEU A 124 17.05 -5.93 17.57
CA LEU A 124 16.37 -4.65 17.74
C LEU A 124 15.36 -4.68 18.91
N VAL A 125 14.51 -5.72 18.97
CA VAL A 125 13.44 -5.78 19.96
C VAL A 125 13.98 -6.03 21.37
N PHE A 126 14.87 -7.01 21.54
CA PHE A 126 15.30 -7.46 22.86
C PHE A 126 16.57 -6.77 23.37
N GLU A 127 17.51 -6.42 22.49
CA GLU A 127 18.79 -5.84 22.89
C GLU A 127 18.76 -4.31 22.85
N ASP A 128 18.24 -3.72 21.77
CA ASP A 128 18.18 -2.25 21.64
C ASP A 128 17.02 -1.64 22.44
N PHE A 129 15.79 -2.12 22.23
CA PHE A 129 14.60 -1.56 22.87
C PHE A 129 14.23 -2.20 24.19
N ASN A 130 14.76 -3.38 24.49
CA ASN A 130 14.52 -4.10 25.75
C ASN A 130 13.03 -4.40 26.00
N PHE A 131 12.26 -4.76 24.97
CA PHE A 131 10.89 -5.20 25.18
C PHE A 131 10.80 -6.42 26.09
N ARG A 132 9.76 -6.45 26.92
CA ARG A 132 9.51 -7.56 27.86
C ARG A 132 9.28 -8.87 27.14
N ALA A 133 8.52 -8.85 26.04
CA ALA A 133 8.18 -10.03 25.25
C ALA A 133 7.90 -9.66 23.80
N LEU A 134 8.11 -10.62 22.91
CA LEU A 134 7.82 -10.52 21.47
C LEU A 134 6.86 -11.62 21.07
N ALA A 135 5.82 -11.25 20.33
CA ALA A 135 5.01 -12.15 19.52
C ALA A 135 5.20 -11.79 18.04
N ASN A 136 5.26 -12.78 17.20
CA ASN A 136 5.34 -12.62 15.77
C ASN A 136 4.25 -13.44 15.10
N GLY A 137 3.57 -12.89 14.11
CA GLY A 137 2.49 -13.61 13.46
C GLY A 137 2.05 -12.98 12.15
N LEU A 138 1.71 -13.85 11.22
CA LEU A 138 0.82 -13.56 10.11
C LEU A 138 -0.59 -13.65 10.63
N VAL A 139 -1.26 -12.52 10.72
CA VAL A 139 -2.59 -12.52 11.30
C VAL A 139 -3.63 -12.61 10.19
N SER A 140 -4.21 -13.80 10.06
CA SER A 140 -5.47 -13.99 9.34
C SER A 140 -6.60 -14.09 10.34
N TRP A 141 -7.60 -13.23 10.22
CA TRP A 141 -8.80 -13.22 11.06
C TRP A 141 -9.92 -14.14 10.55
N ALA A 142 -9.67 -14.90 9.48
CA ALA A 142 -10.64 -15.85 8.93
C ALA A 142 -10.19 -17.29 9.20
N GLN A 143 -11.09 -18.11 9.68
CA GLN A 143 -10.82 -19.52 10.02
C GLN A 143 -10.37 -20.36 8.81
N CYS A 144 -10.95 -20.09 7.65
CA CYS A 144 -10.56 -20.74 6.38
C CYS A 144 -10.81 -19.76 5.24
N SER A 145 -9.72 -19.35 4.56
CA SER A 145 -9.77 -18.35 3.50
C SER A 145 -8.48 -18.34 2.69
N LEU A 146 -8.53 -17.72 1.53
CA LEU A 146 -7.36 -17.32 0.78
C LEU A 146 -7.13 -15.81 0.98
N VAL A 147 -6.10 -15.45 1.70
CA VAL A 147 -5.72 -14.04 1.89
C VAL A 147 -4.80 -13.63 0.74
N VAL A 148 -5.21 -12.61 0.01
CA VAL A 148 -4.44 -12.01 -1.09
C VAL A 148 -4.00 -10.63 -0.66
N ASP A 149 -2.72 -10.50 -0.33
CA ASP A 149 -2.12 -9.24 0.09
C ASP A 149 -1.34 -8.61 -1.07
N CYS A 150 -1.86 -7.48 -1.56
CA CYS A 150 -1.22 -6.66 -2.59
C CYS A 150 -0.57 -5.44 -1.92
N GLY A 151 0.57 -5.69 -1.28
CA GLY A 151 1.28 -4.73 -0.46
C GLY A 151 2.15 -3.73 -1.25
N PHE A 152 2.93 -2.96 -0.49
CA PHE A 152 3.90 -2.02 -1.07
C PHE A 152 5.11 -2.73 -1.68
N SER A 153 5.61 -3.78 -1.04
CA SER A 153 6.84 -4.47 -1.45
C SER A 153 6.61 -5.63 -2.41
N PHE A 154 5.56 -6.40 -2.19
CA PHE A 154 5.22 -7.60 -2.97
C PHE A 154 3.73 -7.93 -2.86
N THR A 155 3.30 -8.88 -3.68
CA THR A 155 1.95 -9.44 -3.66
C THR A 155 2.03 -10.93 -3.37
N HIS A 156 1.17 -11.45 -2.49
CA HIS A 156 1.10 -12.88 -2.26
C HIS A 156 -0.31 -13.39 -1.95
N ALA A 157 -0.52 -14.66 -2.30
CA ALA A 157 -1.72 -15.41 -2.02
C ALA A 157 -1.37 -16.47 -0.96
N SER A 158 -2.00 -16.35 0.20
CA SER A 158 -1.73 -17.15 1.40
C SER A 158 -2.98 -17.92 1.80
N PRO A 159 -3.06 -19.23 1.53
CA PRO A 159 -4.17 -20.04 2.01
C PRO A 159 -4.06 -20.25 3.52
N VAL A 160 -5.17 -20.08 4.20
CA VAL A 160 -5.32 -20.22 5.66
C VAL A 160 -6.36 -21.28 5.95
N PHE A 161 -6.06 -22.15 6.90
CA PHE A 161 -6.96 -23.18 7.39
C PHE A 161 -6.86 -23.28 8.91
N GLN A 162 -7.99 -23.19 9.60
CA GLN A 162 -8.06 -23.20 11.08
C GLN A 162 -7.14 -22.16 11.73
N ASN A 163 -7.07 -20.96 11.19
CA ASN A 163 -6.20 -19.85 11.58
C ASN A 163 -4.70 -20.08 11.34
N PHE A 164 -4.30 -21.18 10.70
CA PHE A 164 -2.90 -21.44 10.34
C PHE A 164 -2.68 -21.21 8.85
N THR A 165 -1.60 -20.50 8.53
CA THR A 165 -1.17 -20.34 7.14
C THR A 165 -0.59 -21.65 6.61
N LEU A 166 -1.13 -22.13 5.49
CA LEU A 166 -0.60 -23.30 4.79
C LEU A 166 0.64 -22.90 3.98
N ASN A 167 1.79 -22.84 4.64
CA ASN A 167 3.04 -22.31 4.06
C ASN A 167 3.43 -22.94 2.73
N TYR A 168 3.14 -24.23 2.51
CA TYR A 168 3.41 -24.93 1.25
C TYR A 168 2.52 -24.44 0.08
N GLY A 169 1.36 -23.86 0.40
CA GLY A 169 0.41 -23.31 -0.57
C GLY A 169 0.66 -21.85 -0.92
N VAL A 170 1.47 -21.14 -0.16
CA VAL A 170 1.72 -19.71 -0.39
C VAL A 170 2.42 -19.50 -1.74
N LYS A 171 1.90 -18.56 -2.51
CA LYS A 171 2.53 -18.07 -3.75
C LYS A 171 2.78 -16.58 -3.64
N ARG A 172 3.91 -16.14 -4.18
CA ARG A 172 4.36 -14.75 -4.13
C ARG A 172 4.69 -14.25 -5.53
N ILE A 173 4.36 -12.99 -5.77
CA ILE A 173 4.79 -12.20 -6.94
C ILE A 173 5.64 -11.06 -6.39
N ASP A 174 6.85 -10.88 -6.89
CA ASP A 174 7.78 -9.83 -6.42
C ASP A 174 7.44 -8.43 -6.98
N LEU A 175 6.14 -8.15 -7.08
CA LEU A 175 5.56 -6.89 -7.51
C LEU A 175 4.65 -6.33 -6.41
N GLY A 176 4.83 -5.06 -6.10
CA GLY A 176 4.02 -4.31 -5.14
C GLY A 176 4.00 -2.84 -5.49
N GLY A 177 3.41 -2.03 -4.64
CA GLY A 177 3.24 -0.58 -4.85
C GLY A 177 4.54 0.15 -5.23
N LYS A 178 5.68 -0.22 -4.64
CA LYS A 178 6.99 0.33 -4.97
C LYS A 178 7.39 0.10 -6.44
N ALA A 179 7.16 -1.13 -6.93
CA ALA A 179 7.47 -1.47 -8.32
C ALA A 179 6.57 -0.67 -9.29
N LEU A 180 5.29 -0.53 -8.96
CA LEU A 180 4.33 0.27 -9.72
C LEU A 180 4.74 1.76 -9.77
N THR A 181 5.15 2.33 -8.64
CA THR A 181 5.64 3.71 -8.58
C THR A 181 6.89 3.90 -9.41
N ASN A 182 7.85 2.97 -9.34
CA ASN A 182 9.06 3.02 -10.16
C ASN A 182 8.74 2.94 -11.66
N TYR A 183 7.83 2.05 -12.04
CA TYR A 183 7.40 1.94 -13.43
C TYR A 183 6.72 3.22 -13.92
N LEU A 184 5.86 3.83 -13.10
CA LEU A 184 5.26 5.12 -13.45
C LEU A 184 6.30 6.23 -13.60
N LYS A 185 7.34 6.27 -12.72
CA LYS A 185 8.47 7.20 -12.86
C LYS A 185 9.16 7.06 -14.21
N GLU A 186 9.45 5.82 -14.62
CA GLU A 186 10.10 5.54 -15.91
C GLU A 186 9.23 6.03 -17.07
N LEU A 187 7.92 5.72 -17.06
CA LEU A 187 7.00 6.12 -18.12
C LEU A 187 6.87 7.65 -18.24
N VAL A 188 6.75 8.35 -17.11
CA VAL A 188 6.65 9.82 -17.08
C VAL A 188 7.97 10.46 -17.49
N SER A 189 9.10 9.99 -16.95
CA SER A 189 10.43 10.53 -17.26
C SER A 189 10.79 10.36 -18.73
N PHE A 190 10.37 9.26 -19.36
CA PHE A 190 10.61 9.03 -20.79
C PHE A 190 9.80 9.98 -21.67
N ARG A 191 8.57 10.35 -21.26
CA ARG A 191 7.64 11.13 -22.09
C ARG A 191 7.68 12.63 -21.90
N SER A 192 7.93 13.07 -20.67
CA SER A 192 7.65 14.48 -20.30
C SER A 192 8.78 15.10 -19.49
N VAL A 193 8.73 14.89 -18.18
CA VAL A 193 9.60 15.53 -17.19
C VAL A 193 10.36 14.45 -16.43
N ASN A 194 11.63 14.65 -16.18
CA ASN A 194 12.41 13.72 -15.36
C ASN A 194 11.93 13.77 -13.89
N VAL A 195 11.29 12.69 -13.44
CA VAL A 195 10.73 12.53 -12.09
C VAL A 195 11.35 11.33 -11.35
N MET A 196 12.51 10.87 -11.77
CA MET A 196 13.14 9.65 -11.23
C MET A 196 13.44 9.74 -9.73
N GLU A 197 13.69 10.92 -9.21
CA GLU A 197 13.95 11.13 -7.78
C GLU A 197 12.71 11.47 -6.97
N GLU A 198 11.58 11.79 -7.63
CA GLU A 198 10.35 12.28 -7.04
C GLU A 198 9.42 11.14 -6.58
N THR A 199 9.88 10.32 -5.63
CA THR A 199 9.15 9.09 -5.26
C THR A 199 7.79 9.36 -4.64
N PHE A 200 7.70 10.27 -3.66
CA PHE A 200 6.42 10.56 -3.00
C PHE A 200 5.43 11.26 -3.91
N LEU A 201 5.92 12.16 -4.76
CA LEU A 201 5.10 12.84 -5.74
C LEU A 201 4.45 11.83 -6.70
N ILE A 202 5.25 10.93 -7.26
CA ILE A 202 4.73 9.94 -8.22
C ILE A 202 3.88 8.86 -7.52
N ASP A 203 4.12 8.61 -6.25
CA ASP A 203 3.25 7.74 -5.44
C ASP A 203 1.86 8.37 -5.27
N ASP A 204 1.79 9.66 -4.93
CA ASP A 204 0.53 10.43 -4.88
C ASP A 204 -0.20 10.47 -6.23
N VAL A 205 0.53 10.67 -7.32
CA VAL A 205 -0.01 10.62 -8.70
C VAL A 205 -0.60 9.25 -9.01
N LYS A 206 0.14 8.17 -8.66
CA LYS A 206 -0.31 6.79 -8.85
C LYS A 206 -1.61 6.52 -8.09
N GLU A 207 -1.66 6.90 -6.83
CA GLU A 207 -2.83 6.68 -5.98
C GLU A 207 -4.07 7.44 -6.45
N LYS A 208 -3.89 8.67 -6.92
CA LYS A 208 -5.00 9.52 -7.39
C LYS A 208 -5.47 9.19 -8.80
N LEU A 209 -4.57 8.84 -9.71
CA LEU A 209 -4.89 8.81 -11.15
C LEU A 209 -4.90 7.42 -11.77
N CYS A 210 -4.24 6.42 -11.17
CA CYS A 210 -4.22 5.08 -11.73
C CYS A 210 -5.50 4.31 -11.41
N PHE A 211 -5.88 3.39 -12.29
CA PHE A 211 -7.02 2.49 -12.17
C PHE A 211 -6.77 1.20 -12.95
N VAL A 212 -7.50 0.14 -12.65
CA VAL A 212 -7.39 -1.14 -13.34
C VAL A 212 -8.32 -1.17 -14.55
N SER A 213 -7.79 -1.44 -15.75
CA SER A 213 -8.59 -1.61 -16.95
C SER A 213 -9.33 -2.95 -16.93
N LEU A 214 -10.61 -2.96 -17.32
CA LEU A 214 -11.38 -4.20 -17.51
C LEU A 214 -11.18 -4.82 -18.91
N ASP A 215 -10.66 -4.04 -19.88
CA ASP A 215 -10.37 -4.49 -21.25
C ASP A 215 -9.20 -3.68 -21.82
N VAL A 216 -7.99 -4.13 -21.53
CA VAL A 216 -6.75 -3.44 -21.91
C VAL A 216 -6.62 -3.25 -23.44
N PRO A 217 -6.91 -4.25 -24.30
CA PRO A 217 -6.84 -4.05 -25.74
C PRO A 217 -7.77 -2.96 -26.26
N ARG A 218 -9.00 -2.86 -25.72
CA ARG A 218 -9.94 -1.80 -26.04
C ARG A 218 -9.43 -0.43 -25.58
N ASP A 219 -9.02 -0.36 -24.32
CA ASP A 219 -8.61 0.89 -23.69
C ASP A 219 -7.32 1.44 -24.32
N LEU A 220 -6.40 0.56 -24.75
CA LEU A 220 -5.23 0.96 -25.53
C LEU A 220 -5.58 1.55 -26.90
N ARG A 221 -6.61 1.04 -27.57
CA ARG A 221 -7.09 1.62 -28.83
C ARG A 221 -7.64 3.01 -28.63
N LEU A 222 -8.51 3.19 -27.64
CA LEU A 222 -9.09 4.48 -27.27
C LEU A 222 -8.03 5.49 -26.79
N ALA A 223 -7.03 5.01 -26.02
CA ALA A 223 -5.95 5.88 -25.55
C ALA A 223 -5.01 6.39 -26.66
N ARG A 224 -5.04 5.76 -27.85
CA ARG A 224 -4.27 6.23 -29.03
C ARG A 224 -4.92 7.44 -29.73
N GLU A 225 -6.19 7.67 -29.50
CA GLU A 225 -6.88 8.81 -30.08
C GLU A 225 -6.23 10.11 -29.58
N SER A 226 -5.78 10.91 -30.55
CA SER A 226 -5.08 12.16 -30.27
C SER A 226 -6.09 13.28 -30.06
N GLY A 227 -6.05 13.96 -28.93
CA GLY A 227 -6.87 15.15 -28.73
C GLY A 227 -7.18 15.46 -27.26
N LYS A 228 -7.77 16.63 -27.02
CA LYS A 228 -8.22 17.07 -25.69
C LYS A 228 -9.42 16.25 -25.17
N GLU A 229 -10.08 15.50 -26.05
CA GLU A 229 -11.26 14.68 -25.76
C GLU A 229 -10.93 13.24 -25.36
N ASN A 230 -9.62 12.87 -25.27
CA ASN A 230 -9.22 11.56 -24.82
C ASN A 230 -9.71 11.30 -23.38
N LEU A 231 -10.56 10.27 -23.21
CA LEU A 231 -11.20 9.90 -21.93
C LEU A 231 -10.23 9.62 -20.80
N PHE A 232 -9.03 9.15 -21.14
CA PHE A 232 -8.00 8.79 -20.16
C PHE A 232 -7.07 9.94 -19.81
N ARG A 233 -7.11 11.04 -20.56
CA ARG A 233 -6.18 12.15 -20.35
C ARG A 233 -6.47 12.88 -19.05
N CYS A 234 -5.51 12.87 -18.15
CA CYS A 234 -5.49 13.68 -16.94
C CYS A 234 -4.16 14.41 -16.83
N THR A 235 -4.23 15.68 -16.48
CA THR A 235 -3.06 16.55 -16.31
C THR A 235 -2.80 16.72 -14.83
N TYR A 236 -1.56 16.47 -14.41
CA TYR A 236 -1.09 16.71 -13.06
C TYR A 236 -0.14 17.90 -13.05
N VAL A 237 -0.38 18.83 -12.15
CA VAL A 237 0.45 20.04 -11.96
C VAL A 237 1.44 19.76 -10.84
N LEU A 238 2.72 19.94 -11.14
CA LEU A 238 3.81 19.77 -10.19
C LEU A 238 3.85 20.95 -9.19
N PRO A 239 4.28 20.71 -7.95
CA PRO A 239 4.56 21.80 -7.03
C PRO A 239 5.74 22.64 -7.53
N ASP A 240 5.65 23.94 -7.36
CA ASP A 240 6.69 24.91 -7.73
C ASP A 240 7.45 25.45 -6.50
N GLY A 241 7.02 25.06 -5.29
CA GLY A 241 7.59 25.51 -4.02
C GLY A 241 7.33 26.98 -3.69
N ILE A 242 6.62 27.71 -4.54
CA ILE A 242 6.31 29.15 -4.37
C ILE A 242 4.80 29.36 -4.28
N THR A 243 4.07 28.99 -5.33
CA THR A 243 2.62 29.16 -5.44
C THR A 243 1.88 27.91 -4.99
N TYR A 244 2.41 26.74 -5.33
CA TYR A 244 1.86 25.44 -4.97
C TYR A 244 2.90 24.63 -4.21
N THR A 245 2.61 24.34 -2.95
CA THR A 245 3.44 23.47 -2.09
C THR A 245 3.15 21.99 -2.33
N LYS A 246 1.95 21.65 -2.87
CA LYS A 246 1.54 20.29 -3.21
C LYS A 246 1.11 20.22 -4.67
N GLY A 247 1.46 19.13 -5.33
CA GLY A 247 0.94 18.83 -6.66
C GLY A 247 -0.56 18.50 -6.62
N PHE A 248 -1.25 18.76 -7.72
CA PHE A 248 -2.69 18.52 -7.82
C PHE A 248 -3.12 18.16 -9.24
N VAL A 249 -4.30 17.54 -9.34
CA VAL A 249 -4.92 17.23 -10.63
C VAL A 249 -5.63 18.47 -11.17
N LYS A 250 -5.28 18.90 -12.37
CA LYS A 250 -5.80 20.13 -13.01
C LYS A 250 -7.31 20.09 -13.25
N HIS A 251 -7.84 18.90 -13.60
CA HIS A 251 -9.23 18.66 -13.91
C HIS A 251 -9.75 17.43 -13.17
N PRO A 252 -10.12 17.54 -11.86
CA PRO A 252 -10.57 16.42 -11.07
C PRO A 252 -11.80 15.71 -11.65
N GLU A 253 -12.69 16.42 -12.32
CA GLU A 253 -13.89 15.89 -12.98
C GLU A 253 -13.58 14.84 -14.04
N ARG A 254 -12.39 14.89 -14.63
CA ARG A 254 -11.94 13.93 -15.66
C ARG A 254 -11.36 12.64 -15.11
N MET A 255 -11.06 12.59 -13.82
CA MET A 255 -10.38 11.43 -13.23
C MET A 255 -11.15 10.13 -13.45
N HIS A 256 -12.47 10.19 -13.46
CA HIS A 256 -13.35 9.02 -13.51
C HIS A 256 -14.07 8.84 -14.87
N ASN A 257 -13.70 9.57 -15.91
CA ASN A 257 -14.34 9.47 -17.23
C ASN A 257 -14.27 8.06 -17.83
N TYR A 258 -13.28 7.24 -17.45
CA TYR A 258 -13.17 5.85 -17.86
C TYR A 258 -14.33 4.98 -17.35
N LEU A 259 -15.05 5.37 -16.30
CA LEU A 259 -16.22 4.64 -15.80
C LEU A 259 -17.38 4.64 -16.81
N ALA A 260 -17.47 5.63 -17.67
CA ALA A 260 -18.47 5.67 -18.75
C ALA A 260 -18.30 4.51 -19.75
N LEU A 261 -17.16 3.83 -19.74
CA LEU A 261 -16.92 2.66 -20.61
C LEU A 261 -17.51 1.36 -20.05
N LYS A 262 -17.95 1.32 -18.77
CA LYS A 262 -18.54 0.13 -18.15
C LYS A 262 -19.84 -0.32 -18.83
N ASP A 263 -20.67 0.62 -19.23
CA ASP A 263 -22.05 0.34 -19.68
C ASP A 263 -22.15 -0.04 -21.17
N GLY A 264 -21.03 -0.24 -21.87
CA GLY A 264 -21.03 -0.62 -23.29
C GLY A 264 -21.57 0.48 -24.23
N THR A 265 -21.99 1.59 -23.68
CA THR A 265 -22.44 2.76 -24.42
C THR A 265 -21.23 3.63 -24.73
N CYS A 266 -20.71 3.55 -25.95
CA CYS A 266 -19.80 4.56 -26.51
C CYS A 266 -20.52 5.88 -26.74
N ALA A 267 -21.33 6.31 -25.80
CA ALA A 267 -21.90 7.65 -25.81
C ALA A 267 -20.97 8.52 -24.97
N PHE A 268 -20.16 9.33 -25.65
CA PHE A 268 -19.55 10.48 -25.01
C PHE A 268 -20.65 11.22 -24.24
N PRO A 269 -20.51 11.47 -22.93
CA PRO A 269 -21.43 12.40 -22.30
C PRO A 269 -21.37 13.67 -23.13
N PRO A 270 -22.54 14.23 -23.59
CA PRO A 270 -22.55 15.47 -24.32
C PRO A 270 -21.80 16.47 -23.44
N LEU A 271 -20.79 17.13 -24.03
CA LEU A 271 -20.18 18.31 -23.41
C LEU A 271 -21.34 19.17 -22.94
N PRO A 272 -21.34 19.69 -21.68
CA PRO A 272 -22.31 20.66 -21.27
C PRO A 272 -22.29 21.74 -22.40
N GLU A 273 -23.39 21.84 -23.12
CA GLU A 273 -23.56 22.94 -24.10
C GLU A 273 -23.22 24.19 -23.30
N GLU A 274 -22.16 24.88 -23.73
CA GLU A 274 -21.90 26.23 -23.27
C GLU A 274 -23.22 26.96 -23.49
N THR A 275 -24.02 27.06 -22.44
CA THR A 275 -25.17 27.93 -22.41
C THR A 275 -24.60 29.30 -22.69
N LYS A 276 -24.76 29.74 -23.93
CA LYS A 276 -24.62 31.15 -24.34
C LYS A 276 -25.70 31.94 -23.62
N GLY A 277 -25.70 31.87 -22.31
CA GLY A 277 -26.46 32.69 -21.41
C GLY A 277 -25.51 33.72 -20.85
N ASN A 278 -25.80 34.99 -21.11
CA ASN A 278 -25.20 36.15 -20.49
C ASN A 278 -24.98 35.93 -18.98
N MET A 279 -23.87 35.35 -18.61
CA MET A 279 -23.40 35.40 -17.24
C MET A 279 -22.66 36.72 -17.04
N ASN A 280 -23.22 37.52 -16.17
CA ASN A 280 -22.61 38.74 -15.69
C ASN A 280 -21.18 38.44 -15.21
N ARG A 281 -20.26 39.23 -15.71
CA ARG A 281 -18.79 39.17 -15.54
C ARG A 281 -18.30 39.41 -14.09
N SER A 282 -19.16 39.25 -13.10
CA SER A 282 -18.90 39.63 -11.70
C SER A 282 -18.88 38.48 -10.69
N GLU A 283 -19.01 37.19 -11.13
CA GLU A 283 -18.95 36.03 -10.20
C GLU A 283 -17.94 34.94 -10.62
N ILE A 284 -16.99 35.25 -11.48
CA ILE A 284 -15.78 34.45 -11.62
C ILE A 284 -14.94 34.87 -10.42
N ALA A 285 -14.90 33.99 -9.40
CA ALA A 285 -13.88 34.10 -8.36
C ALA A 285 -12.53 34.20 -9.10
N GLU A 286 -11.89 35.35 -8.97
CA GLU A 286 -10.61 35.63 -9.59
C GLU A 286 -9.63 34.55 -9.14
N MET A 287 -9.32 33.61 -10.03
CA MET A 287 -8.10 32.85 -9.91
C MET A 287 -6.97 33.87 -9.78
N PRO A 288 -6.06 33.74 -8.83
CA PRO A 288 -4.98 34.68 -8.65
C PRO A 288 -4.29 34.88 -10.00
N GLN A 289 -4.39 36.08 -10.56
CA GLN A 289 -3.64 36.44 -11.76
C GLN A 289 -2.17 36.42 -11.38
N ASP A 290 -1.46 35.48 -11.95
CA ASP A 290 -0.05 35.25 -11.79
C ASP A 290 0.71 36.53 -12.17
N ARG A 291 1.18 37.28 -11.16
CA ARG A 291 1.89 38.56 -11.39
C ARG A 291 3.31 38.36 -11.88
N ASN A 292 3.81 37.11 -12.01
CA ASN A 292 5.21 36.85 -12.35
C ASN A 292 5.44 36.03 -13.63
N GLY A 293 4.42 35.80 -14.46
CA GLY A 293 4.62 35.19 -15.77
C GLY A 293 5.30 33.81 -15.76
N ILE A 294 5.10 33.03 -14.70
CA ILE A 294 5.59 31.65 -14.62
C ILE A 294 4.79 30.83 -15.64
N ASP A 295 5.50 30.25 -16.59
CA ASP A 295 4.93 29.40 -17.63
C ASP A 295 4.50 28.06 -17.00
N LEU A 296 3.26 28.00 -16.50
CA LEU A 296 2.66 26.80 -15.90
C LEU A 296 2.68 25.58 -16.82
N SER A 297 2.84 25.78 -18.14
CA SER A 297 2.94 24.69 -19.11
C SER A 297 4.21 23.85 -18.95
N LYS A 298 5.21 24.35 -18.25
CA LYS A 298 6.48 23.65 -17.97
C LYS A 298 6.43 22.77 -16.70
N ASN A 299 5.49 23.03 -15.81
CA ASN A 299 5.36 22.34 -14.53
C ASN A 299 4.17 21.40 -14.48
N GLU A 300 3.73 20.89 -15.62
CA GLU A 300 2.63 19.93 -15.69
C GLU A 300 2.98 18.78 -16.64
N PHE A 301 2.39 17.63 -16.41
CA PHE A 301 2.47 16.50 -17.32
C PHE A 301 1.14 15.79 -17.46
N ASP A 302 0.95 15.18 -18.61
CA ASP A 302 -0.27 14.43 -18.95
C ASP A 302 -0.05 12.94 -18.79
N LEU A 303 -1.00 12.28 -18.15
CA LEU A 303 -1.14 10.84 -18.13
C LEU A 303 -2.32 10.42 -19.03
N THR A 304 -2.14 9.34 -19.75
CA THR A 304 -3.15 8.70 -20.59
C THR A 304 -3.18 7.19 -20.33
N LYS A 305 -2.52 6.41 -21.17
CA LYS A 305 -2.42 4.96 -21.05
C LYS A 305 -1.63 4.51 -19.80
N GLU A 306 -0.74 5.35 -19.30
CA GLU A 306 0.07 5.08 -18.11
C GLU A 306 -0.83 4.80 -16.89
N ARG A 307 -2.00 5.45 -16.82
CA ARG A 307 -2.96 5.32 -15.73
C ARG A 307 -3.44 3.89 -15.51
N PHE A 308 -3.58 3.09 -16.57
CA PHE A 308 -4.02 1.70 -16.47
C PHE A 308 -2.92 0.67 -16.79
N LEU A 309 -1.86 1.05 -17.50
CA LEU A 309 -0.72 0.16 -17.73
C LEU A 309 0.08 -0.12 -16.45
N VAL A 310 0.13 0.84 -15.53
CA VAL A 310 0.85 0.67 -14.28
C VAL A 310 0.22 -0.41 -13.40
N PRO A 311 -1.07 -0.37 -13.06
CA PRO A 311 -1.70 -1.48 -12.32
C PRO A 311 -1.75 -2.81 -13.10
N GLU A 312 -1.76 -2.78 -14.44
CA GLU A 312 -1.73 -3.98 -15.29
C GLU A 312 -0.51 -4.87 -15.00
N MET A 313 0.57 -4.28 -14.49
CA MET A 313 1.77 -5.00 -14.06
C MET A 313 1.48 -6.12 -13.05
N ILE A 314 0.47 -5.98 -12.18
CA ILE A 314 0.08 -7.01 -11.22
C ILE A 314 -0.72 -8.13 -11.91
N PHE A 315 -1.56 -7.78 -12.88
CA PHE A 315 -2.45 -8.73 -13.54
C PHE A 315 -1.76 -9.51 -14.65
N GLN A 316 -0.96 -8.82 -15.48
CA GLN A 316 -0.31 -9.40 -16.64
C GLN A 316 1.16 -8.94 -16.76
N PRO A 317 2.04 -9.35 -15.84
CA PRO A 317 3.46 -8.93 -15.84
C PRO A 317 4.19 -9.35 -17.13
N ALA A 318 3.75 -10.42 -17.78
CA ALA A 318 4.32 -10.87 -19.05
C ALA A 318 4.21 -9.82 -20.17
N ASN A 319 3.19 -8.98 -20.17
CA ASN A 319 3.03 -7.88 -21.14
C ASN A 319 4.15 -6.84 -21.05
N LEU A 320 4.87 -6.81 -19.93
CA LEU A 320 6.02 -5.94 -19.67
C LEU A 320 7.36 -6.68 -19.78
N GLY A 321 7.34 -7.90 -20.29
CA GLY A 321 8.53 -8.73 -20.45
C GLY A 321 9.03 -9.41 -19.18
N MET A 322 8.22 -9.44 -18.11
CA MET A 322 8.54 -10.11 -16.86
C MET A 322 8.10 -11.57 -16.93
N ASN A 323 8.99 -12.48 -16.53
CA ASN A 323 8.68 -13.91 -16.50
C ASN A 323 8.04 -14.31 -15.16
N GLU A 324 6.92 -13.69 -14.85
CA GLU A 324 6.14 -13.96 -13.64
C GLU A 324 4.67 -14.21 -13.96
N ALA A 325 4.01 -14.98 -13.11
CA ALA A 325 2.57 -15.23 -13.23
C ALA A 325 1.78 -13.97 -12.79
N GLY A 326 0.66 -13.71 -13.44
CA GLY A 326 -0.28 -12.68 -13.01
C GLY A 326 -1.03 -13.09 -11.74
N LEU A 327 -1.73 -12.12 -11.15
CA LEU A 327 -2.43 -12.30 -9.86
C LEU A 327 -3.43 -13.45 -9.88
N ALA A 328 -4.27 -13.56 -10.90
CA ALA A 328 -5.26 -14.63 -11.01
C ALA A 328 -4.60 -16.01 -11.08
N GLU A 329 -3.55 -16.16 -11.87
CA GLU A 329 -2.79 -17.40 -11.95
C GLU A 329 -2.08 -17.73 -10.63
N CYS A 330 -1.54 -16.72 -9.94
CA CYS A 330 -0.93 -16.86 -8.62
C CYS A 330 -1.93 -17.45 -7.61
N ILE A 331 -3.15 -16.94 -7.59
CA ILE A 331 -4.26 -17.41 -6.75
C ILE A 331 -4.58 -18.88 -7.07
N VAL A 332 -4.78 -19.21 -8.33
CA VAL A 332 -5.09 -20.58 -8.75
C VAL A 332 -3.97 -21.56 -8.39
N ARG A 333 -2.72 -21.16 -8.57
CA ARG A 333 -1.55 -21.97 -8.17
C ARG A 333 -1.48 -22.16 -6.65
N ALA A 334 -1.86 -21.13 -5.86
CA ALA A 334 -1.90 -21.23 -4.40
C ALA A 334 -2.96 -22.25 -3.95
N VAL A 335 -4.19 -22.15 -4.47
CA VAL A 335 -5.27 -23.09 -4.16
C VAL A 335 -4.93 -24.50 -4.60
N ASN A 336 -4.43 -24.68 -5.82
CA ASN A 336 -4.08 -26.01 -6.35
C ASN A 336 -2.90 -26.68 -5.61
N SER A 337 -2.10 -25.91 -4.88
CA SER A 337 -1.08 -26.47 -4.00
C SER A 337 -1.66 -27.04 -2.70
N CYS A 338 -2.91 -26.71 -2.38
CA CYS A 338 -3.60 -27.17 -1.17
C CYS A 338 -4.35 -28.50 -1.44
N HIS A 339 -4.81 -29.13 -0.35
CA HIS A 339 -5.60 -30.35 -0.47
C HIS A 339 -6.92 -30.11 -1.22
N PRO A 340 -7.34 -30.97 -2.17
CA PRO A 340 -8.55 -30.76 -3.00
C PRO A 340 -9.83 -30.43 -2.22
N HIS A 341 -10.01 -31.01 -1.02
CA HIS A 341 -11.17 -30.70 -0.18
C HIS A 341 -11.22 -29.25 0.32
N LEU A 342 -10.13 -28.52 0.25
CA LEU A 342 -10.07 -27.10 0.64
C LEU A 342 -10.37 -26.15 -0.53
N HIS A 343 -10.29 -26.62 -1.76
CA HIS A 343 -10.39 -25.74 -2.94
C HIS A 343 -11.69 -24.95 -2.97
N HIS A 344 -12.83 -25.58 -2.73
CA HIS A 344 -14.13 -24.89 -2.74
C HIS A 344 -14.21 -23.79 -1.68
N VAL A 345 -13.74 -24.07 -0.46
CA VAL A 345 -13.77 -23.07 0.64
C VAL A 345 -12.81 -21.93 0.39
N LEU A 346 -11.62 -22.21 -0.17
CA LEU A 346 -10.62 -21.18 -0.48
C LEU A 346 -11.11 -20.26 -1.61
N TYR A 347 -11.75 -20.78 -2.65
CA TYR A 347 -12.33 -19.96 -3.71
C TYR A 347 -13.58 -19.18 -3.23
N GLU A 348 -14.38 -19.74 -2.33
CA GLU A 348 -15.55 -19.08 -1.77
C GLU A 348 -15.19 -17.98 -0.75
N SER A 349 -13.95 -17.95 -0.27
CA SER A 349 -13.47 -16.96 0.72
C SER A 349 -12.12 -16.37 0.34
N ILE A 350 -12.08 -15.59 -0.73
CA ILE A 350 -10.91 -14.81 -1.15
C ILE A 350 -11.00 -13.42 -0.49
N ILE A 351 -10.02 -13.07 0.32
CA ILE A 351 -9.97 -11.81 1.06
C ILE A 351 -8.84 -10.96 0.49
N LEU A 352 -9.19 -9.79 -0.04
CA LEU A 352 -8.23 -8.81 -0.54
C LEU A 352 -7.77 -7.88 0.58
N THR A 353 -6.45 -7.70 0.68
CA THR A 353 -5.79 -6.76 1.59
C THR A 353 -4.59 -6.09 0.91
N GLY A 354 -4.04 -5.05 1.54
CA GLY A 354 -2.94 -4.27 0.98
C GLY A 354 -3.39 -3.09 0.12
N GLY A 355 -2.57 -2.03 0.12
CA GLY A 355 -2.92 -0.74 -0.50
C GLY A 355 -3.15 -0.79 -2.01
N SER A 356 -2.50 -1.72 -2.73
CA SER A 356 -2.69 -1.83 -4.18
C SER A 356 -4.07 -2.37 -4.58
N THR A 357 -4.83 -2.96 -3.66
CA THR A 357 -6.22 -3.39 -3.92
C THR A 357 -7.21 -2.23 -4.00
N LEU A 358 -6.79 -1.02 -3.57
CA LEU A 358 -7.57 0.21 -3.65
C LEU A 358 -7.67 0.81 -5.05
N PHE A 359 -6.89 0.34 -6.01
CA PHE A 359 -7.08 0.79 -7.39
C PHE A 359 -8.52 0.54 -7.84
N PRO A 360 -9.20 1.55 -8.40
CA PRO A 360 -10.56 1.38 -8.91
C PRO A 360 -10.64 0.20 -9.89
N GLN A 361 -11.72 -0.58 -9.81
CA GLN A 361 -12.00 -1.77 -10.63
C GLN A 361 -11.08 -2.99 -10.37
N PHE A 362 -10.29 -2.98 -9.30
CA PHE A 362 -9.35 -4.07 -8.98
C PHE A 362 -10.07 -5.42 -8.76
N SER A 363 -11.08 -5.45 -7.89
CA SER A 363 -11.83 -6.69 -7.57
C SER A 363 -12.62 -7.21 -8.77
N GLU A 364 -13.22 -6.33 -9.56
CA GLU A 364 -13.99 -6.68 -10.77
C GLU A 364 -13.10 -7.32 -11.84
N ARG A 365 -11.90 -6.76 -12.04
CA ARG A 365 -10.92 -7.32 -12.96
C ARG A 365 -10.44 -8.69 -12.47
N LEU A 366 -10.15 -8.82 -11.18
CA LEU A 366 -9.70 -10.09 -10.61
C LEU A 366 -10.77 -11.17 -10.76
N GLU A 367 -12.03 -10.88 -10.48
CA GLU A 367 -13.13 -11.82 -10.65
C GLU A 367 -13.26 -12.27 -12.13
N LYS A 368 -13.18 -11.31 -13.05
CA LYS A 368 -13.23 -11.58 -14.49
C LYS A 368 -12.10 -12.50 -14.96
N GLU A 369 -10.90 -12.36 -14.40
CA GLU A 369 -9.74 -13.21 -14.76
C GLU A 369 -9.75 -14.55 -14.06
N LEU A 370 -10.25 -14.61 -12.83
CA LEU A 370 -10.32 -15.86 -12.07
C LEU A 370 -11.37 -16.81 -12.63
N ARG A 371 -12.54 -16.31 -13.03
CA ARG A 371 -13.66 -17.16 -13.42
C ARG A 371 -13.31 -18.18 -14.52
N PRO A 372 -12.61 -17.82 -15.61
CA PRO A 372 -12.20 -18.79 -16.63
C PRO A 372 -11.15 -19.81 -16.18
N LEU A 373 -10.40 -19.52 -15.11
CA LEU A 373 -9.33 -20.38 -14.59
C LEU A 373 -9.81 -21.36 -13.52
N VAL A 374 -10.98 -21.09 -12.94
CA VAL A 374 -11.56 -21.88 -11.84
C VAL A 374 -12.64 -22.80 -12.40
N PRO A 375 -12.67 -24.10 -12.05
CA PRO A 375 -13.73 -25.00 -12.44
C PRO A 375 -15.12 -24.46 -12.12
N ASP A 376 -16.11 -24.75 -13.00
CA ASP A 376 -17.47 -24.22 -12.88
C ASP A 376 -18.19 -24.67 -11.60
N ASP A 377 -17.78 -25.81 -11.04
CA ASP A 377 -18.33 -26.35 -9.80
C ASP A 377 -17.99 -25.53 -8.54
N TYR A 378 -17.00 -24.63 -8.64
CA TYR A 378 -16.56 -23.81 -7.52
C TYR A 378 -17.12 -22.40 -7.62
N HIS A 379 -17.70 -21.92 -6.54
CA HIS A 379 -18.13 -20.53 -6.41
C HIS A 379 -16.93 -19.65 -6.06
N VAL A 380 -16.70 -18.58 -6.82
CA VAL A 380 -15.66 -17.58 -6.55
C VAL A 380 -16.31 -16.39 -5.84
N LYS A 381 -15.85 -16.10 -4.62
CA LYS A 381 -16.31 -14.93 -3.86
C LYS A 381 -15.12 -14.13 -3.38
N ILE A 382 -15.04 -12.89 -3.85
CA ILE A 382 -13.99 -11.94 -3.47
C ILE A 382 -14.58 -10.95 -2.47
N THR A 383 -13.92 -10.83 -1.32
CA THR A 383 -14.30 -9.88 -0.26
C THR A 383 -13.23 -8.81 -0.17
N THR A 384 -13.64 -7.56 -0.37
CA THR A 384 -12.80 -6.38 -0.15
C THR A 384 -13.07 -5.82 1.24
N GLN A 385 -12.03 -5.39 1.93
CA GLN A 385 -12.17 -4.71 3.21
C GLN A 385 -12.47 -3.23 2.97
N GLU A 386 -13.13 -2.58 3.92
CA GLU A 386 -13.39 -1.14 3.89
C GLU A 386 -12.07 -0.35 3.86
N ASP A 387 -11.10 -0.80 4.66
CA ASP A 387 -9.74 -0.26 4.67
C ASP A 387 -8.72 -1.40 4.58
N PRO A 388 -8.35 -1.82 3.37
CA PRO A 388 -7.44 -2.95 3.17
C PRO A 388 -6.00 -2.67 3.61
N ILE A 389 -5.63 -1.40 3.82
CA ILE A 389 -4.30 -1.03 4.32
C ILE A 389 -4.13 -1.50 5.78
N LEU A 390 -5.21 -1.47 6.56
CA LEU A 390 -5.20 -1.77 7.99
C LEU A 390 -5.39 -3.26 8.33
N GLY A 391 -5.69 -4.10 7.34
CA GLY A 391 -6.04 -5.52 7.56
C GLY A 391 -5.03 -6.27 8.40
N GLY A 392 -3.74 -6.16 8.10
CA GLY A 392 -2.66 -6.80 8.86
C GLY A 392 -2.58 -6.31 10.30
N TRP A 393 -2.68 -5.00 10.53
CA TRP A 393 -2.64 -4.43 11.87
C TRP A 393 -3.87 -4.81 12.71
N ARG A 394 -5.08 -4.73 12.15
CA ARG A 394 -6.33 -5.10 12.82
C ARG A 394 -6.32 -6.56 13.24
N GLY A 395 -5.82 -7.44 12.38
CA GLY A 395 -5.63 -8.83 12.73
C GLY A 395 -4.63 -9.02 13.89
N GLY A 396 -3.52 -8.29 13.91
CA GLY A 396 -2.57 -8.27 15.02
C GLY A 396 -3.21 -7.77 16.31
N SER A 397 -4.05 -6.75 16.25
CA SER A 397 -4.78 -6.22 17.41
C SER A 397 -5.75 -7.25 18.00
N LEU A 398 -6.46 -7.99 17.17
CA LEU A 398 -7.31 -9.11 17.61
C LEU A 398 -6.51 -10.21 18.27
N LEU A 399 -5.38 -10.61 17.67
CA LEU A 399 -4.49 -11.63 18.26
C LEU A 399 -3.94 -11.19 19.61
N ALA A 400 -3.55 -9.92 19.73
CA ALA A 400 -3.05 -9.33 20.96
C ALA A 400 -4.09 -9.34 22.10
N SER A 401 -5.38 -9.42 21.77
CA SER A 401 -6.49 -9.51 22.73
C SER A 401 -6.88 -10.94 23.08
N SER A 402 -6.27 -11.93 22.43
CA SER A 402 -6.55 -13.34 22.70
C SER A 402 -6.09 -13.72 24.11
N PRO A 403 -6.87 -14.58 24.83
CA PRO A 403 -6.46 -15.11 26.12
C PRO A 403 -5.12 -15.86 26.08
N ASP A 404 -4.81 -16.46 24.94
CA ASP A 404 -3.61 -17.28 24.73
C ASP A 404 -2.39 -16.44 24.28
N PHE A 405 -2.54 -15.13 24.12
CA PHE A 405 -1.49 -14.26 23.61
C PHE A 405 -0.17 -14.37 24.41
N GLU A 406 -0.23 -14.37 25.73
CA GLU A 406 0.98 -14.47 26.57
C GLU A 406 1.71 -15.80 26.37
N ALA A 407 0.99 -16.90 26.11
CA ALA A 407 1.59 -18.20 25.83
C ALA A 407 2.29 -18.25 24.45
N MET A 408 1.88 -17.39 23.52
CA MET A 408 2.48 -17.27 22.18
C MET A 408 3.75 -16.41 22.22
N CYS A 409 3.92 -15.56 23.22
CA CYS A 409 5.06 -14.67 23.34
C CYS A 409 6.35 -15.41 23.70
N VAL A 410 7.45 -14.91 23.19
CA VAL A 410 8.81 -15.17 23.68
C VAL A 410 9.19 -14.05 24.63
N THR A 411 9.55 -14.39 25.85
CA THR A 411 10.00 -13.39 26.82
C THR A 411 11.47 -13.04 26.61
N LYS A 412 11.90 -11.88 27.11
CA LYS A 412 13.29 -11.45 27.03
C LYS A 412 14.23 -12.45 27.74
N SER A 413 13.83 -13.00 28.91
CA SER A 413 14.62 -14.02 29.64
C SER A 413 14.77 -15.30 28.82
N GLU A 414 13.73 -15.77 28.15
CA GLU A 414 13.83 -16.92 27.24
C GLU A 414 14.76 -16.64 26.04
N TYR A 415 14.70 -15.43 25.49
CA TYR A 415 15.61 -15.04 24.41
C TYR A 415 17.07 -15.04 24.86
N GLU A 416 17.38 -14.51 26.06
CA GLU A 416 18.73 -14.48 26.62
C GLU A 416 19.25 -15.88 26.92
N GLU A 417 18.40 -16.83 27.36
CA GLU A 417 18.75 -18.21 27.67
C GLU A 417 18.87 -19.09 26.41
N LEU A 418 17.93 -19.03 25.51
CA LEU A 418 17.78 -19.98 24.41
C LEU A 418 18.34 -19.46 23.07
N GLY A 419 18.41 -18.13 22.90
CA GLY A 419 18.80 -17.45 21.68
C GLY A 419 17.70 -17.43 20.62
N SER A 420 17.82 -16.51 19.66
CA SER A 420 16.85 -16.23 18.57
C SER A 420 16.34 -17.50 17.86
N VAL A 421 17.26 -18.36 17.43
CA VAL A 421 16.91 -19.55 16.59
C VAL A 421 15.97 -20.53 17.30
N ARG A 422 16.13 -20.73 18.63
CA ARG A 422 15.25 -21.62 19.41
C ARG A 422 13.92 -20.96 19.71
N CYS A 423 13.94 -19.69 20.08
CA CYS A 423 12.75 -18.91 20.40
C CYS A 423 11.80 -18.83 19.21
N ARG A 424 12.33 -18.63 18.01
CA ARG A 424 11.51 -18.49 16.79
C ARG A 424 10.76 -19.76 16.38
N LYS A 425 11.14 -20.93 16.87
CA LYS A 425 10.36 -22.16 16.67
C LYS A 425 8.94 -22.05 17.25
N ARG A 426 8.72 -21.18 18.24
CA ARG A 426 7.40 -20.95 18.84
C ARG A 426 6.45 -20.22 17.89
N PHE A 427 6.96 -19.40 16.96
CA PHE A 427 6.14 -18.63 16.03
C PHE A 427 5.69 -19.41 14.78
N PHE A 428 6.19 -20.64 14.60
CA PHE A 428 5.91 -21.46 13.40
C PHE A 428 4.96 -22.63 13.65
N HIS A 429 4.23 -22.62 14.76
CA HIS A 429 3.29 -23.70 15.10
C HIS A 429 1.86 -23.20 15.11
#